data_fe9f8839822ea4cb853fe23a06ca59ba
#
_entry.id   fe9f8839822ea4cb853fe23a06ca59ba
#
_cell.length_a   1.000
_cell.length_b   1.000
_cell.length_c   1.000
_cell.angle_alpha   90.00
_cell.angle_beta   90.00
_cell.angle_gamma   90.00
#
_symmetry.space_group_name_H-M   'P 1'
#
loop_
_entity.id
_entity.type
_entity.pdbx_description
1 polymer ?
#
loop_
_entity_poly.entity_id
_entity_poly.type
_entity_poly.pdbx_seq_one_letter_code
_entity_poly.pdbx_strand_id
1 'polypeptide(L)'
;SHCCICLLHSKFTVADRALKEKQIKEDGAFACKKEVIWVATQVVEASLDIDFDYLFTEYSDLSSLFQRMGRCNRKGKKDGMEANVFVYLQIEKGLICKSSSRQASGKKGFIYQSLHELGKQALLQWQGENKSIELSEEDKLKMIDTAYTYEAICEYEAGLSGEVGRFI
;
A
#
# COMPACT_ATOMS: atom_id res chain seq x y z
N SER A 1 -27.82 -0.43 13.52
CA SER A 1 -26.76 0.44 13.02
C SER A 1 -26.53 0.12 11.55
N HIS A 2 -26.52 1.14 10.69
CA HIS A 2 -26.23 0.95 9.25
C HIS A 2 -24.78 1.35 9.03
N CYS A 3 -23.92 0.38 8.73
CA CYS A 3 -22.55 0.64 8.31
C CYS A 3 -22.57 1.33 6.93
N CYS A 4 -21.90 2.46 6.81
CA CYS A 4 -21.81 3.20 5.57
C CYS A 4 -20.59 2.73 4.76
N ILE A 5 -20.78 2.40 3.48
CA ILE A 5 -19.67 2.03 2.58
C ILE A 5 -19.40 3.21 1.65
N CYS A 6 -18.16 3.70 1.66
CA CYS A 6 -17.68 4.81 0.87
C CYS A 6 -16.56 4.38 -0.10
N LEU A 7 -16.40 5.11 -1.20
CA LEU A 7 -15.41 4.81 -2.24
C LEU A 7 -14.53 6.03 -2.51
N LEU A 8 -13.20 5.80 -2.66
CA LEU A 8 -12.25 6.83 -3.05
C LEU A 8 -11.23 6.26 -4.06
N HIS A 9 -11.18 6.84 -5.27
CA HIS A 9 -10.23 6.45 -6.33
C HIS A 9 -9.85 7.63 -7.23
N SER A 10 -8.86 7.46 -8.07
CA SER A 10 -8.30 8.52 -8.93
C SER A 10 -9.22 8.99 -10.08
N LYS A 11 -10.29 8.25 -10.39
CA LYS A 11 -11.20 8.57 -11.51
C LYS A 11 -12.32 9.55 -11.14
N PHE A 12 -12.41 10.00 -9.90
CA PHE A 12 -13.32 11.08 -9.54
C PHE A 12 -12.89 12.41 -10.17
N THR A 13 -13.86 13.29 -10.44
CA THR A 13 -13.55 14.68 -10.79
C THR A 13 -12.78 15.36 -9.67
N VAL A 14 -12.08 16.45 -9.96
CA VAL A 14 -11.32 17.22 -8.94
C VAL A 14 -12.24 17.66 -7.79
N ALA A 15 -13.45 18.15 -8.12
CA ALA A 15 -14.41 18.60 -7.13
C ALA A 15 -14.93 17.45 -6.25
N ASP A 16 -15.34 16.33 -6.87
CA ASP A 16 -15.85 15.16 -6.13
C ASP A 16 -14.74 14.55 -5.27
N ARG A 17 -13.52 14.48 -5.80
CA ARG A 17 -12.37 13.99 -5.06
C ARG A 17 -12.09 14.84 -3.82
N ALA A 18 -12.11 16.17 -3.93
CA ALA A 18 -11.92 17.07 -2.79
C ALA A 18 -12.98 16.85 -1.69
N LEU A 19 -14.26 16.66 -2.08
CA LEU A 19 -15.33 16.33 -1.15
C LEU A 19 -15.09 14.97 -0.46
N LYS A 20 -14.69 13.95 -1.21
CA LYS A 20 -14.36 12.62 -0.67
C LYS A 20 -13.14 12.64 0.26
N GLU A 21 -12.11 13.40 -0.09
CA GLU A 21 -10.92 13.58 0.75
C GLU A 21 -11.25 14.32 2.06
N LYS A 22 -12.17 15.27 2.02
CA LYS A 22 -12.69 15.91 3.24
C LYS A 22 -13.47 14.90 4.09
N GLN A 23 -14.37 14.15 3.48
CA GLN A 23 -15.19 13.15 4.17
C GLN A 23 -14.34 12.06 4.83
N ILE A 24 -13.35 11.48 4.13
CA ILE A 24 -12.50 10.43 4.69
C ILE A 24 -11.64 10.94 5.87
N LYS A 25 -11.22 12.22 5.84
CA LYS A 25 -10.51 12.83 6.97
C LYS A 25 -11.40 13.00 8.20
N GLU A 26 -12.66 13.35 8.00
CA GLU A 26 -13.65 13.45 9.08
C GLU A 26 -13.97 12.06 9.66
N ASP A 27 -14.20 11.06 8.81
CA ASP A 27 -14.53 9.69 9.20
C ASP A 27 -13.32 8.96 9.82
N GLY A 28 -12.11 9.21 9.33
CA GLY A 28 -10.85 8.66 9.84
C GLY A 28 -10.21 9.51 10.94
N ALA A 29 -10.91 10.47 11.51
CA ALA A 29 -10.42 11.22 12.67
C ALA A 29 -10.45 10.33 13.91
N PHE A 30 -9.41 10.39 14.76
CA PHE A 30 -9.30 9.60 15.99
C PHE A 30 -10.53 9.66 16.92
N ALA A 31 -11.20 10.80 16.94
CA ALA A 31 -12.41 11.02 17.75
C ALA A 31 -13.70 10.51 17.08
N CYS A 32 -13.65 10.10 15.83
CA CYS A 32 -14.82 9.63 15.10
C CYS A 32 -15.30 8.29 15.67
N LYS A 33 -16.61 8.16 15.88
CA LYS A 33 -17.26 6.95 16.40
C LYS A 33 -18.20 6.30 15.37
N LYS A 34 -18.16 6.77 14.12
CA LYS A 34 -18.99 6.21 13.05
C LYS A 34 -18.47 4.85 12.63
N GLU A 35 -19.39 3.94 12.38
CA GLU A 35 -19.11 2.67 11.71
C GLU A 35 -19.12 2.92 10.19
N VAL A 36 -17.94 2.94 9.58
CA VAL A 36 -17.77 3.24 8.16
C VAL A 36 -16.69 2.35 7.54
N ILE A 37 -16.94 1.91 6.31
CA ILE A 37 -15.97 1.17 5.49
C ILE A 37 -15.58 2.07 4.31
N TRP A 38 -14.31 2.36 4.17
CA TRP A 38 -13.76 3.02 2.99
C TRP A 38 -13.07 2.02 2.08
N VAL A 39 -13.54 1.92 0.84
CA VAL A 39 -12.86 1.18 -0.22
C VAL A 39 -12.07 2.19 -1.04
N ALA A 40 -10.74 2.02 -1.12
CA ALA A 40 -9.88 2.99 -1.77
C ALA A 40 -8.77 2.33 -2.59
N THR A 41 -8.31 3.02 -3.62
CA THR A 41 -7.09 2.68 -4.35
C THR A 41 -5.87 3.36 -3.69
N GLN A 42 -4.70 3.38 -4.36
CA GLN A 42 -3.47 3.99 -3.85
C GLN A 42 -3.60 5.48 -3.47
N VAL A 43 -4.71 6.13 -3.78
CA VAL A 43 -4.92 7.55 -3.41
C VAL A 43 -4.82 7.82 -1.91
N VAL A 44 -5.01 6.80 -1.06
CA VAL A 44 -4.89 6.92 0.40
C VAL A 44 -3.43 6.92 0.89
N GLU A 45 -2.47 6.51 0.05
CA GLU A 45 -1.05 6.54 0.35
C GLU A 45 -0.54 7.99 0.43
N ALA A 46 -1.12 8.89 -0.39
CA ALA A 46 -0.76 10.29 -0.42
C ALA A 46 -1.35 11.05 0.76
N SER A 47 -0.51 11.73 1.52
CA SER A 47 -0.73 12.85 2.47
C SER A 47 -2.11 13.00 3.15
N LEU A 48 -2.87 11.92 3.37
CA LEU A 48 -4.10 11.96 4.13
C LEU A 48 -3.80 11.75 5.62
N ASP A 49 -4.25 12.67 6.46
CA ASP A 49 -4.20 12.51 7.92
C ASP A 49 -5.46 11.78 8.39
N ILE A 50 -5.38 10.45 8.38
CA ILE A 50 -6.46 9.52 8.75
C ILE A 50 -5.91 8.44 9.68
N ASP A 51 -6.78 7.90 10.53
CA ASP A 51 -6.43 6.88 11.52
C ASP A 51 -7.59 5.90 11.71
N PHE A 52 -7.69 4.90 10.83
CA PHE A 52 -8.70 3.86 10.89
C PHE A 52 -8.34 2.75 11.89
N ASP A 53 -9.34 1.96 12.30
CA ASP A 53 -9.15 0.85 13.24
C ASP A 53 -8.55 -0.37 12.53
N TYR A 54 -9.02 -0.67 11.33
CA TYR A 54 -8.63 -1.85 10.56
C TYR A 54 -8.20 -1.48 9.15
N LEU A 55 -7.20 -2.20 8.64
CA LEU A 55 -6.73 -2.14 7.26
C LEU A 55 -6.82 -3.53 6.62
N PHE A 56 -7.56 -3.65 5.53
CA PHE A 56 -7.55 -4.80 4.62
C PHE A 56 -6.93 -4.35 3.32
N THR A 57 -5.81 -4.94 2.92
CA THR A 57 -5.07 -4.46 1.75
C THR A 57 -4.45 -5.57 0.93
N GLU A 58 -4.42 -5.41 -0.39
CA GLU A 58 -3.60 -6.24 -1.26
C GLU A 58 -2.13 -5.81 -1.16
N TYR A 59 -1.23 -6.77 -1.24
CA TYR A 59 0.21 -6.50 -1.26
C TYR A 59 0.63 -6.05 -2.66
N SER A 60 1.26 -4.90 -2.78
CA SER A 60 1.92 -4.43 -4.01
C SER A 60 3.44 -4.48 -3.90
N ASP A 61 3.97 -3.68 -2.99
CA ASP A 61 5.37 -3.58 -2.59
C ASP A 61 5.45 -3.12 -1.12
N LEU A 62 6.64 -3.19 -0.51
CA LEU A 62 6.80 -2.85 0.92
C LEU A 62 6.53 -1.37 1.19
N SER A 63 6.96 -0.47 0.31
CA SER A 63 6.79 0.97 0.51
C SER A 63 5.32 1.36 0.55
N SER A 64 4.55 0.93 -0.45
CA SER A 64 3.11 1.14 -0.51
C SER A 64 2.37 0.49 0.66
N LEU A 65 2.78 -0.74 1.05
CA LEU A 65 2.21 -1.43 2.21
C LEU A 65 2.41 -0.59 3.48
N PHE A 66 3.64 -0.16 3.78
CA PHE A 66 3.95 0.59 5.00
C PHE A 66 3.28 1.97 5.01
N GLN A 67 3.14 2.63 3.86
CA GLN A 67 2.38 3.88 3.76
C GLN A 67 0.90 3.67 4.11
N ARG A 68 0.28 2.57 3.67
CA ARG A 68 -1.10 2.23 4.03
C ARG A 68 -1.24 1.83 5.50
N MET A 69 -0.30 1.04 6.03
CA MET A 69 -0.25 0.70 7.46
C MET A 69 -0.18 1.94 8.34
N GLY A 70 0.56 2.97 7.91
CA GLY A 70 0.61 4.27 8.59
C GLY A 70 -0.71 5.05 8.61
N ARG A 71 -1.81 4.49 8.08
CA ARG A 71 -3.19 5.04 8.14
C ARG A 71 -4.10 4.24 9.08
N CYS A 72 -3.53 3.26 9.79
CA CYS A 72 -4.26 2.35 10.67
C CYS A 72 -3.58 2.33 12.03
N ASN A 73 -4.33 2.61 13.10
CA ASN A 73 -3.80 2.75 14.48
C ASN A 73 -2.52 3.61 14.57
N ARG A 74 -2.48 4.69 13.81
CA ARG A 74 -1.30 5.55 13.60
C ARG A 74 -0.70 6.06 14.92
N LYS A 75 -1.54 6.29 15.92
CA LYS A 75 -1.13 6.81 17.23
C LYS A 75 -0.83 5.73 18.25
N GLY A 76 -0.97 4.45 17.89
CA GLY A 76 -0.78 3.32 18.80
C GLY A 76 -1.69 3.35 20.04
N LYS A 77 -2.84 4.01 19.96
CA LYS A 77 -3.74 4.23 21.11
C LYS A 77 -5.01 3.38 21.07
N LYS A 78 -5.13 2.50 20.07
CA LYS A 78 -6.27 1.62 19.93
C LYS A 78 -5.91 0.26 20.51
N ASP A 79 -5.91 0.18 21.84
CA ASP A 79 -5.54 -1.00 22.61
C ASP A 79 -6.58 -2.12 22.47
N GLY A 80 -6.14 -3.38 22.66
CA GLY A 80 -7.01 -4.56 22.75
C GLY A 80 -7.30 -5.25 21.42
N MET A 81 -6.65 -4.86 20.31
CA MET A 81 -6.76 -5.57 19.02
C MET A 81 -5.64 -6.60 18.89
N GLU A 82 -5.99 -7.88 18.64
CA GLU A 82 -5.00 -8.92 18.36
C GLU A 82 -4.28 -8.65 17.01
N ALA A 83 -5.03 -8.22 15.99
CA ALA A 83 -4.51 -7.79 14.71
C ALA A 83 -5.40 -6.72 14.09
N ASN A 84 -4.83 -5.70 13.48
CA ASN A 84 -5.55 -4.60 12.85
C ASN A 84 -5.19 -4.40 11.37
N VAL A 85 -4.18 -5.11 10.85
CA VAL A 85 -3.77 -5.07 9.45
C VAL A 85 -3.82 -6.46 8.85
N PHE A 86 -4.57 -6.62 7.76
CA PHE A 86 -4.74 -7.86 7.03
C PHE A 86 -4.23 -7.69 5.59
N VAL A 87 -3.19 -8.44 5.23
CA VAL A 87 -2.50 -8.32 3.95
C VAL A 87 -2.78 -9.52 3.07
N TYR A 88 -3.36 -9.29 1.90
CA TYR A 88 -3.59 -10.32 0.88
C TYR A 88 -2.39 -10.38 -0.06
N LEU A 89 -1.67 -11.49 -0.07
CA LEU A 89 -0.45 -11.69 -0.86
C LEU A 89 -0.71 -12.14 -2.30
N GLN A 90 -1.93 -12.54 -2.61
CA GLN A 90 -2.33 -12.90 -3.97
C GLN A 90 -2.96 -11.70 -4.65
N ILE A 91 -2.37 -11.28 -5.76
CA ILE A 91 -2.87 -10.19 -6.59
C ILE A 91 -3.14 -10.67 -8.01
N GLU A 92 -3.99 -9.95 -8.73
CA GLU A 92 -4.28 -10.27 -10.13
C GLU A 92 -3.03 -10.10 -11.00
N LYS A 93 -2.68 -11.12 -11.78
CA LYS A 93 -1.48 -11.12 -12.64
C LYS A 93 -1.42 -9.94 -13.62
N GLY A 94 -2.57 -9.42 -14.02
CA GLY A 94 -2.67 -8.25 -14.91
C GLY A 94 -2.18 -6.94 -14.28
N LEU A 95 -2.00 -6.90 -12.96
CA LEU A 95 -1.47 -5.73 -12.24
C LEU A 95 0.06 -5.72 -12.18
N ILE A 96 0.70 -6.86 -12.43
CA ILE A 96 2.16 -7.01 -12.40
C ILE A 96 2.72 -6.68 -13.77
N CYS A 97 3.73 -5.79 -13.83
CA CYS A 97 4.51 -5.52 -15.03
C CYS A 97 5.90 -6.17 -14.93
N LYS A 98 6.30 -6.84 -16.00
CA LYS A 98 7.69 -7.27 -16.18
C LYS A 98 8.46 -6.10 -16.77
N SER A 99 9.60 -5.77 -16.18
CA SER A 99 10.43 -4.61 -16.54
C SER A 99 10.84 -4.53 -18.03
N SER A 100 10.77 -5.65 -18.77
CA SER A 100 11.26 -5.75 -20.16
C SER A 100 10.19 -5.84 -21.24
N SER A 101 8.89 -5.79 -20.93
CA SER A 101 7.86 -6.04 -21.96
C SER A 101 6.64 -5.12 -21.88
N ARG A 102 6.87 -3.81 -21.90
CA ARG A 102 5.79 -2.81 -22.05
C ARG A 102 5.04 -2.87 -23.40
N GLN A 103 5.42 -3.76 -24.33
CA GLN A 103 4.95 -3.66 -25.72
C GLN A 103 3.86 -4.65 -26.16
N ALA A 104 3.53 -5.69 -25.40
CA ALA A 104 2.78 -6.80 -26.02
C ALA A 104 1.26 -6.84 -25.78
N SER A 105 0.66 -6.16 -24.81
CA SER A 105 -0.76 -6.45 -24.49
C SER A 105 -1.66 -5.30 -24.05
N GLY A 106 -1.35 -4.06 -24.27
CA GLY A 106 -2.29 -2.94 -24.00
C GLY A 106 -2.79 -2.77 -22.56
N LYS A 107 -2.64 -3.75 -21.68
CA LYS A 107 -2.90 -3.67 -20.24
C LYS A 107 -1.58 -3.47 -19.51
N LYS A 108 -1.30 -2.25 -19.12
CA LYS A 108 -0.10 -1.90 -18.35
C LYS A 108 -0.35 -2.20 -16.88
N GLY A 109 0.29 -3.26 -16.34
CA GLY A 109 0.45 -3.40 -14.89
C GLY A 109 1.24 -2.21 -14.33
N PHE A 110 1.06 -1.90 -13.05
CA PHE A 110 1.75 -0.79 -12.36
C PHE A 110 2.62 -1.29 -11.20
N ILE A 111 2.59 -2.59 -10.91
CA ILE A 111 3.39 -3.23 -9.86
C ILE A 111 4.59 -3.91 -10.51
N TYR A 112 5.79 -3.47 -10.16
CA TYR A 112 7.02 -4.05 -10.70
C TYR A 112 7.29 -5.42 -10.07
N GLN A 113 7.45 -6.45 -10.93
CA GLN A 113 7.57 -7.83 -10.50
C GLN A 113 8.75 -8.05 -9.53
N SER A 114 9.93 -7.50 -9.82
CA SER A 114 11.11 -7.66 -8.98
C SER A 114 10.89 -7.11 -7.57
N LEU A 115 10.42 -5.87 -7.45
CA LEU A 115 10.15 -5.24 -6.15
C LEU A 115 9.03 -5.96 -5.40
N HIS A 116 8.00 -6.43 -6.12
CA HIS A 116 6.91 -7.21 -5.53
C HIS A 116 7.41 -8.53 -4.94
N GLU A 117 8.18 -9.31 -5.72
CA GLU A 117 8.65 -10.64 -5.27
C GLU A 117 9.66 -10.52 -4.12
N LEU A 118 10.64 -9.63 -4.22
CA LEU A 118 11.65 -9.42 -3.18
C LEU A 118 11.02 -8.95 -1.87
N GLY A 119 10.15 -7.96 -1.93
CA GLY A 119 9.46 -7.47 -0.74
C GLY A 119 8.50 -8.49 -0.13
N LYS A 120 7.83 -9.31 -0.97
CA LYS A 120 6.99 -10.42 -0.49
C LYS A 120 7.82 -11.47 0.24
N GLN A 121 8.99 -11.82 -0.28
CA GLN A 121 9.89 -12.76 0.39
C GLN A 121 10.36 -12.23 1.75
N ALA A 122 10.76 -10.95 1.83
CA ALA A 122 11.16 -10.33 3.08
C ALA A 122 10.03 -10.31 4.12
N LEU A 123 8.80 -10.04 3.70
CA LEU A 123 7.62 -10.05 4.57
C LEU A 123 7.32 -11.45 5.10
N LEU A 124 7.38 -12.48 4.24
CA LEU A 124 7.14 -13.87 4.65
C LEU A 124 8.26 -14.39 5.54
N GLN A 125 9.51 -14.02 5.28
CA GLN A 125 10.64 -14.35 6.14
C GLN A 125 10.47 -13.74 7.53
N TRP A 126 10.16 -12.44 7.61
CA TRP A 126 9.88 -11.78 8.88
C TRP A 126 8.76 -12.48 9.66
N GLN A 127 7.67 -12.82 8.99
CA GLN A 127 6.55 -13.53 9.62
C GLN A 127 6.95 -14.92 10.14
N GLY A 128 7.82 -15.64 9.42
CA GLY A 128 8.32 -16.95 9.83
C GLY A 128 9.28 -16.90 11.02
N GLU A 129 10.08 -15.85 11.14
CA GLU A 129 11.07 -15.66 12.21
C GLU A 129 10.45 -15.07 13.49
N ASN A 130 9.40 -14.30 13.37
CA ASN A 130 8.78 -13.58 14.47
C ASN A 130 7.47 -14.23 14.90
N LYS A 131 7.38 -14.55 16.20
CA LYS A 131 6.12 -15.01 16.82
C LYS A 131 5.20 -13.83 17.17
N SER A 132 5.71 -12.61 17.15
CA SER A 132 4.95 -11.39 17.37
C SER A 132 4.18 -11.02 16.12
N ILE A 133 2.95 -10.55 16.31
CA ILE A 133 2.13 -9.95 15.26
C ILE A 133 2.36 -8.43 15.15
N GLU A 134 3.16 -7.87 16.05
CA GLU A 134 3.48 -6.44 16.05
C GLU A 134 4.72 -6.18 15.20
N LEU A 135 4.55 -5.35 14.17
CA LEU A 135 5.58 -4.93 13.24
C LEU A 135 6.15 -3.57 13.66
N SER A 136 7.38 -3.58 14.20
CA SER A 136 8.06 -2.36 14.60
C SER A 136 8.59 -1.55 13.40
N GLU A 137 8.92 -0.26 13.62
CA GLU A 137 9.57 0.56 12.60
C GLU A 137 10.96 0.01 12.23
N GLU A 138 11.68 -0.59 13.20
CA GLU A 138 12.97 -1.24 12.96
C GLU A 138 12.82 -2.45 12.04
N ASP A 139 11.77 -3.27 12.22
CA ASP A 139 11.47 -4.40 11.34
C ASP A 139 11.15 -3.94 9.92
N LYS A 140 10.39 -2.85 9.76
CA LYS A 140 10.09 -2.26 8.45
C LYS A 140 11.37 -1.83 7.73
N LEU A 141 12.28 -1.16 8.44
CA LEU A 141 13.56 -0.74 7.87
C LEU A 141 14.40 -1.95 7.45
N LYS A 142 14.54 -2.96 8.32
CA LYS A 142 15.26 -4.21 8.00
C LYS A 142 14.70 -4.90 6.76
N MET A 143 13.36 -4.97 6.64
CA MET A 143 12.73 -5.55 5.45
C MET A 143 13.05 -4.77 4.18
N ILE A 144 13.03 -3.44 4.24
CA ILE A 144 13.39 -2.58 3.10
C ILE A 144 14.84 -2.81 2.69
N ASP A 145 15.77 -2.77 3.65
CA ASP A 145 17.20 -2.95 3.41
C ASP A 145 17.52 -4.35 2.84
N THR A 146 16.81 -5.37 3.31
CA THR A 146 16.97 -6.75 2.84
C THR A 146 16.39 -6.95 1.44
N ALA A 147 15.20 -6.36 1.16
CA ALA A 147 14.51 -6.57 -0.10
C ALA A 147 15.05 -5.69 -1.23
N TYR A 148 15.44 -4.45 -0.92
CA TYR A 148 15.78 -3.45 -1.93
C TYR A 148 17.28 -3.16 -1.90
N THR A 149 18.07 -4.22 -2.20
CA THR A 149 19.52 -4.09 -2.33
C THR A 149 19.89 -3.14 -3.47
N TYR A 150 21.14 -2.68 -3.49
CA TYR A 150 21.66 -1.84 -4.57
C TYR A 150 21.43 -2.46 -5.94
N GLU A 151 21.68 -3.78 -6.07
CA GLU A 151 21.48 -4.53 -7.32
C GLU A 151 20.01 -4.52 -7.75
N ALA A 152 19.07 -4.77 -6.82
CA ALA A 152 17.63 -4.74 -7.10
C ALA A 152 17.14 -3.36 -7.54
N ILE A 153 17.69 -2.29 -6.95
CA ILE A 153 17.38 -0.91 -7.34
C ILE A 153 17.95 -0.61 -8.74
N CYS A 154 19.19 -1.02 -9.02
CA CYS A 154 19.79 -0.85 -10.34
C CYS A 154 19.00 -1.57 -11.44
N GLU A 155 18.52 -2.80 -11.18
CA GLU A 155 17.66 -3.52 -12.13
C GLU A 155 16.33 -2.80 -12.37
N TYR A 156 15.73 -2.27 -11.31
CA TYR A 156 14.51 -1.47 -11.39
C TYR A 156 14.73 -0.20 -12.22
N GLU A 157 15.78 0.56 -11.95
CA GLU A 157 16.12 1.78 -12.67
C GLU A 157 16.48 1.51 -14.14
N ALA A 158 17.22 0.44 -14.43
CA ALA A 158 17.51 0.03 -15.79
C ALA A 158 16.22 -0.29 -16.58
N GLY A 159 15.22 -0.86 -15.93
CA GLY A 159 13.89 -1.07 -16.50
C GLY A 159 13.14 0.25 -16.79
N LEU A 160 13.36 1.30 -15.97
CA LEU A 160 12.78 2.63 -16.16
C LEU A 160 13.50 3.46 -17.24
N SER A 161 14.86 3.38 -17.31
CA SER A 161 15.67 4.23 -18.19
C SER A 161 15.34 4.05 -19.67
N GLY A 162 14.90 2.86 -20.08
CA GLY A 162 14.38 2.62 -21.44
C GLY A 162 13.12 3.43 -21.79
N GLU A 163 12.48 4.07 -20.80
CA GLU A 163 11.29 4.90 -21.01
C GLU A 163 11.57 6.40 -20.84
N VAL A 164 12.41 6.78 -19.90
CA VAL A 164 12.82 8.19 -19.68
C VAL A 164 13.62 8.71 -20.87
N GLY A 165 14.42 7.88 -21.51
CA GLY A 165 15.17 8.23 -22.73
C GLY A 165 14.32 8.59 -23.97
N ARG A 166 12.97 8.50 -23.88
CA ARG A 166 12.06 8.92 -24.95
C ARG A 166 11.43 10.30 -24.72
N PHE A 167 11.71 10.94 -23.60
CA PHE A 167 11.18 12.27 -23.25
C PHE A 167 12.23 13.38 -23.25
N ILE A 168 13.47 13.09 -23.66
CA ILE A 168 14.55 14.02 -23.96
C ILE A 168 14.85 13.90 -25.50
#